data_752be7f8922a0adc282e979dd983d2f8
#
_entry.id   752be7f8922a0adc282e979dd983d2f8
#
_cell.length_a   1.000
_cell.length_b   1.000
_cell.length_c   1.000
_cell.angle_alpha   90.00
_cell.angle_beta   90.00
_cell.angle_gamma   90.00
#
_symmetry.space_group_name_H-M   'P 1'
#
loop_
_entity.id
_entity.type
_entity.pdbx_description
1 polymer ?
#
loop_
_entity_poly.entity_id
_entity_poly.type
_entity_poly.pdbx_seq_one_letter_code
_entity_poly.pdbx_strand_id
1 'polypeptide(L)'
;MNLRQLNPSNSLFGRIFIWFWLATLVMLGSGVLLARLLVSNVSLDEVDEIKLQRAMAYAERIERRLEQGKTIRQAVNRQQPGRALVVAYPQGKNQPILSFPQPLLRDWHAFKSLLDEPKAWGIGLHNSYFIGPIVISSNGQSYHVFIGRLLPREQVKDDFNVGIIVLIVALILSALFCAALVTSLSKPIGSLRQATKEIAAGDLASRITGLSHRKDEIGQLAQDFNQMATRVQSLVDSQQQLLANVSHELRSPLTRLQLAVALLDVAADEQTKIQNTQRIDKEINAIDSLIGQLLTLAKVDTQETVMVAEYALTTLLEPLIEDAIFEASTMGKILHVSLLPDVVIGAQHELFNSAVDNILRNALRFADHTVTIDVQMALHKEQQGVNICICDDGAGVDEQALRQLFDPFYRAHNQVATYNGAGLGLAIAAAAVKHHGGHLHAEHAIPLGLCIIIWLPTRR
;
A
#
# COMPACT_ATOMS: atom_id res chain seq x y z
N MET A 1 -8.66 0.78 16.20
CA MET A 1 -8.36 1.81 15.19
C MET A 1 -7.33 2.77 15.80
N ASN A 2 -6.05 2.62 15.43
CA ASN A 2 -4.93 3.29 16.08
C ASN A 2 -4.85 4.76 15.63
N LEU A 3 -4.93 5.70 16.57
CA LEU A 3 -4.79 7.15 16.38
C LEU A 3 -3.49 7.61 15.66
N ARG A 4 -2.51 6.70 15.51
CA ARG A 4 -1.28 6.94 14.73
C ARG A 4 -1.47 6.96 13.21
N GLN A 5 -2.61 6.49 12.69
CA GLN A 5 -2.93 6.54 11.24
C GLN A 5 -3.52 7.89 10.80
N LEU A 6 -3.85 8.78 11.74
CA LEU A 6 -4.43 10.10 11.47
C LEU A 6 -3.40 11.21 11.25
N ASN A 7 -2.09 10.90 11.23
CA ASN A 7 -1.11 11.94 10.94
C ASN A 7 -1.00 12.12 9.41
N PRO A 8 -1.52 13.23 8.85
CA PRO A 8 -1.57 13.45 7.39
C PRO A 8 -0.18 13.47 6.74
N SER A 9 0.88 13.71 7.52
CA SER A 9 2.26 13.65 7.00
C SER A 9 2.75 12.23 6.73
N ASN A 10 2.11 11.19 7.27
CA ASN A 10 2.52 9.79 7.12
C ASN A 10 1.73 9.04 6.04
N SER A 11 0.62 9.59 5.54
CA SER A 11 -0.13 8.99 4.44
C SER A 11 0.25 9.65 3.10
N LEU A 12 0.19 8.87 2.02
CA LEU A 12 0.40 9.37 0.66
C LEU A 12 -0.59 10.47 0.32
N PHE A 13 -1.88 10.23 0.62
CA PHE A 13 -2.95 11.18 0.43
C PHE A 13 -2.70 12.48 1.21
N GLY A 14 -2.31 12.38 2.48
CA GLY A 14 -2.01 13.53 3.32
C GLY A 14 -0.83 14.35 2.79
N ARG A 15 0.23 13.70 2.27
CA ARG A 15 1.35 14.41 1.64
C ARG A 15 0.95 15.12 0.36
N ILE A 16 0.20 14.46 -0.54
CA ILE A 16 -0.30 15.08 -1.76
C ILE A 16 -1.20 16.25 -1.42
N PHE A 17 -2.10 16.09 -0.45
CA PHE A 17 -3.01 17.12 0.01
C PHE A 17 -2.26 18.34 0.58
N ILE A 18 -1.30 18.13 1.49
CA ILE A 18 -0.48 19.21 2.06
C ILE A 18 0.30 19.94 0.97
N TRP A 19 0.95 19.21 0.05
CA TRP A 19 1.72 19.80 -1.03
C TRP A 19 0.83 20.55 -2.02
N PHE A 20 -0.35 20.02 -2.36
CA PHE A 20 -1.31 20.69 -3.23
C PHE A 20 -1.79 22.03 -2.63
N TRP A 21 -2.18 22.01 -1.36
CA TRP A 21 -2.61 23.22 -0.68
C TRP A 21 -1.49 24.23 -0.50
N LEU A 22 -0.28 23.78 -0.20
CA LEU A 22 0.89 24.65 -0.09
C LEU A 22 1.19 25.35 -1.44
N ALA A 23 1.18 24.61 -2.53
CA ALA A 23 1.35 25.17 -3.88
C ALA A 23 0.24 26.16 -4.25
N THR A 24 -1.00 25.81 -3.95
CA THR A 24 -2.16 26.68 -4.17
C THR A 24 -2.07 27.99 -3.35
N LEU A 25 -1.66 27.89 -2.08
CA LEU A 25 -1.45 29.06 -1.19
C LEU A 25 -0.33 29.98 -1.70
N VAL A 26 0.78 29.39 -2.15
CA VAL A 26 1.90 30.16 -2.74
C VAL A 26 1.45 30.85 -4.03
N MET A 27 0.68 30.15 -4.88
CA MET A 27 0.18 30.70 -6.15
C MET A 27 -0.84 31.84 -5.93
N LEU A 28 -1.78 31.66 -4.98
CA LEU A 28 -2.73 32.69 -4.57
C LEU A 28 -2.03 33.88 -3.89
N GLY A 29 -1.07 33.60 -2.98
CA GLY A 29 -0.29 34.64 -2.30
C GLY A 29 0.55 35.46 -3.27
N SER A 30 1.19 34.82 -4.26
CA SER A 30 1.93 35.51 -5.29
C SER A 30 1.03 36.35 -6.19
N GLY A 31 -0.15 35.85 -6.52
CA GLY A 31 -1.16 36.59 -7.31
C GLY A 31 -1.69 37.83 -6.57
N VAL A 32 -2.00 37.71 -5.29
CA VAL A 32 -2.42 38.83 -4.43
C VAL A 32 -1.30 39.84 -4.24
N LEU A 33 -0.06 39.40 -4.02
CA LEU A 33 1.10 40.26 -3.92
C LEU A 33 1.33 41.04 -5.22
N LEU A 34 1.27 40.35 -6.37
CA LEU A 34 1.37 40.96 -7.68
C LEU A 34 0.25 41.98 -7.92
N ALA A 35 -0.99 41.65 -7.57
CA ALA A 35 -2.12 42.56 -7.69
C ALA A 35 -1.94 43.79 -6.79
N ARG A 36 -1.45 43.66 -5.55
CA ARG A 36 -1.13 44.79 -4.67
C ARG A 36 0.00 45.66 -5.23
N LEU A 37 1.06 45.05 -5.76
CA LEU A 37 2.18 45.78 -6.38
C LEU A 37 1.76 46.55 -7.64
N LEU A 38 0.82 45.98 -8.40
CA LEU A 38 0.28 46.64 -9.60
C LEU A 38 -0.78 47.70 -9.29
N VAL A 39 -1.48 47.61 -8.17
CA VAL A 39 -2.60 48.49 -7.82
C VAL A 39 -2.18 49.64 -6.89
N SER A 40 -1.10 49.52 -6.12
CA SER A 40 -0.73 50.48 -5.08
C SER A 40 0.37 51.46 -5.51
N ASN A 41 0.15 52.24 -6.59
CA ASN A 41 1.07 53.32 -6.98
C ASN A 41 0.47 54.70 -6.65
N VAL A 42 0.06 54.92 -5.37
CA VAL A 42 -0.14 56.25 -4.84
C VAL A 42 1.12 56.56 -4.03
N SER A 43 2.00 57.44 -4.57
CA SER A 43 3.11 58.03 -3.79
C SER A 43 2.70 59.37 -3.27
N LEU A 44 3.00 59.60 -1.96
CA LEU A 44 2.86 60.90 -1.35
C LEU A 44 4.26 61.48 -1.15
N ASP A 45 4.54 62.58 -1.79
CA ASP A 45 5.84 63.22 -1.76
C ASP A 45 5.70 64.67 -1.22
N GLU A 46 6.73 65.15 -0.54
CA GLU A 46 6.82 66.57 -0.24
C GLU A 46 7.00 67.37 -1.54
N VAL A 47 6.20 68.44 -1.65
CA VAL A 47 6.22 69.24 -2.90
C VAL A 47 7.38 70.20 -2.93
N ASP A 48 8.14 70.12 -4.00
CA ASP A 48 9.19 71.07 -4.31
C ASP A 48 8.56 72.50 -4.47
N GLU A 49 9.19 73.53 -3.92
CA GLU A 49 8.70 74.89 -3.84
C GLU A 49 8.37 75.51 -5.21
N ILE A 50 9.17 75.16 -6.21
CA ILE A 50 8.95 75.61 -7.62
C ILE A 50 7.66 74.96 -8.18
N LYS A 51 7.40 73.72 -7.86
CA LYS A 51 6.21 73.01 -8.33
C LYS A 51 4.97 73.53 -7.63
N LEU A 52 5.07 73.85 -6.32
CA LEU A 52 4.00 74.42 -5.52
C LEU A 52 3.60 75.79 -6.03
N GLN A 53 4.58 76.69 -6.29
CA GLN A 53 4.32 78.00 -6.84
C GLN A 53 3.58 77.95 -8.20
N ARG A 54 3.93 77.03 -9.07
CA ARG A 54 3.25 76.80 -10.34
C ARG A 54 1.82 76.33 -10.17
N ALA A 55 1.57 75.44 -9.22
CA ALA A 55 0.23 74.97 -8.90
C ALA A 55 -0.63 76.09 -8.28
N MET A 56 -0.08 76.90 -7.36
CA MET A 56 -0.75 78.06 -6.77
C MET A 56 -1.10 79.10 -7.87
N ALA A 57 -0.18 79.46 -8.73
CA ALA A 57 -0.45 80.38 -9.83
C ALA A 57 -1.55 79.89 -10.78
N TYR A 58 -1.67 78.57 -10.94
CA TYR A 58 -2.79 78.01 -11.71
C TYR A 58 -4.10 78.03 -10.93
N ALA A 59 -4.09 77.75 -9.63
CA ALA A 59 -5.24 77.88 -8.74
C ALA A 59 -5.80 79.32 -8.70
N GLU A 60 -4.95 80.34 -8.57
CA GLU A 60 -5.33 81.74 -8.67
C GLU A 60 -6.02 82.12 -9.98
N ARG A 61 -5.57 81.53 -11.11
CA ARG A 61 -6.25 81.75 -12.39
C ARG A 61 -7.64 81.13 -12.42
N ILE A 62 -7.84 79.98 -11.78
CA ILE A 62 -9.16 79.38 -11.62
C ILE A 62 -10.04 80.28 -10.79
N GLU A 63 -9.54 80.78 -9.66
CA GLU A 63 -10.25 81.67 -8.72
C GLU A 63 -10.71 82.96 -9.43
N ARG A 64 -9.84 83.69 -10.10
CA ARG A 64 -10.21 84.91 -10.87
C ARG A 64 -11.29 84.62 -11.91
N ARG A 65 -11.31 83.44 -12.53
CA ARG A 65 -12.35 83.06 -13.51
C ARG A 65 -13.70 82.78 -12.83
N LEU A 66 -13.64 82.18 -11.62
CA LEU A 66 -14.85 81.97 -10.82
C LEU A 66 -15.45 83.28 -10.37
N GLU A 67 -14.63 84.30 -9.97
CA GLU A 67 -15.05 85.63 -9.66
C GLU A 67 -15.75 86.40 -10.83
N GLN A 68 -15.34 86.01 -12.07
CA GLN A 68 -15.97 86.47 -13.32
C GLN A 68 -17.34 85.80 -13.62
N GLY A 69 -17.87 85.01 -12.65
CA GLY A 69 -19.19 84.37 -12.79
C GLY A 69 -19.18 83.08 -13.60
N LYS A 70 -18.00 82.55 -13.91
CA LYS A 70 -17.90 81.23 -14.58
C LYS A 70 -18.08 80.09 -13.61
N THR A 71 -18.68 78.99 -14.09
CA THR A 71 -18.74 77.76 -13.26
C THR A 71 -17.34 77.11 -13.19
N ILE A 72 -17.09 76.30 -12.17
CA ILE A 72 -15.80 75.66 -11.99
C ILE A 72 -15.39 74.83 -13.20
N ARG A 73 -16.35 74.25 -13.94
CA ARG A 73 -16.12 73.54 -15.21
C ARG A 73 -15.66 74.49 -16.33
N GLN A 74 -16.14 75.69 -16.36
CA GLN A 74 -15.77 76.74 -17.33
C GLN A 74 -14.46 77.45 -16.95
N ALA A 75 -14.17 77.53 -15.66
CA ALA A 75 -12.94 78.13 -15.14
C ALA A 75 -11.70 77.25 -15.47
N VAL A 76 -11.86 75.94 -15.52
CA VAL A 76 -10.83 75.00 -15.93
C VAL A 76 -10.86 74.87 -17.46
N ASN A 77 -10.07 75.66 -18.17
CA ASN A 77 -10.09 75.74 -19.64
C ASN A 77 -9.50 74.51 -20.33
N ARG A 78 -10.23 73.96 -21.32
CA ARG A 78 -9.89 72.74 -22.09
C ARG A 78 -8.82 72.93 -23.15
N GLN A 79 -8.39 74.15 -23.49
CA GLN A 79 -7.69 74.44 -24.74
C GLN A 79 -6.20 74.80 -24.62
N GLN A 80 -5.52 74.59 -23.49
CA GLN A 80 -4.07 74.87 -23.43
C GLN A 80 -3.18 73.65 -23.68
N PRO A 81 -2.11 73.78 -24.47
CA PRO A 81 -1.09 72.73 -24.63
C PRO A 81 -0.34 72.55 -23.32
N GLY A 82 -0.36 71.36 -22.76
CA GLY A 82 0.15 71.03 -21.43
C GLY A 82 -0.99 70.84 -20.38
N ARG A 83 -2.01 70.06 -20.76
CA ARG A 83 -3.24 69.82 -20.02
C ARG A 83 -3.00 69.62 -18.52
N ALA A 84 -3.28 70.69 -17.73
CA ALA A 84 -3.37 70.54 -16.30
C ALA A 84 -4.57 69.63 -15.95
N LEU A 85 -4.32 68.56 -15.21
CA LEU A 85 -5.34 67.72 -14.65
C LEU A 85 -5.87 68.47 -13.40
N VAL A 86 -7.18 68.51 -13.20
CA VAL A 86 -7.76 69.20 -12.05
C VAL A 86 -8.81 68.34 -11.40
N VAL A 87 -8.68 68.16 -10.07
CA VAL A 87 -9.71 67.56 -9.24
C VAL A 87 -10.15 68.58 -8.18
N ALA A 88 -11.43 68.86 -8.11
CA ALA A 88 -11.95 69.86 -7.19
C ALA A 88 -13.05 69.30 -6.28
N TYR A 89 -12.90 69.54 -4.98
CA TYR A 89 -13.85 69.15 -3.94
C TYR A 89 -14.45 70.42 -3.34
N PRO A 90 -15.80 70.52 -3.21
CA PRO A 90 -16.40 71.57 -2.37
C PRO A 90 -16.05 71.36 -0.93
N GLN A 91 -15.85 72.41 -0.19
CA GLN A 91 -15.59 72.33 1.25
C GLN A 91 -16.75 71.64 1.98
N GLY A 92 -16.40 70.62 2.80
CA GLY A 92 -17.37 69.81 3.53
C GLY A 92 -18.01 68.67 2.70
N LYS A 93 -17.62 68.47 1.43
CA LYS A 93 -18.06 67.33 0.62
C LYS A 93 -16.92 66.40 0.27
N ASN A 94 -17.17 65.12 0.46
CA ASN A 94 -16.20 64.06 0.21
C ASN A 94 -16.23 63.50 -1.23
N GLN A 95 -16.96 64.13 -2.17
CA GLN A 95 -17.04 63.76 -3.57
C GLN A 95 -16.57 64.89 -4.45
N PRO A 96 -15.73 64.62 -5.47
CA PRO A 96 -15.26 65.65 -6.38
C PRO A 96 -16.39 66.13 -7.30
N ILE A 97 -16.50 67.46 -7.49
CA ILE A 97 -17.42 68.05 -8.46
C ILE A 97 -16.81 68.04 -9.84
N LEU A 98 -15.50 68.13 -9.92
CA LEU A 98 -14.75 68.12 -11.18
C LEU A 98 -13.60 67.17 -11.07
N SER A 99 -13.52 66.28 -12.05
CA SER A 99 -12.35 65.44 -12.30
C SER A 99 -12.09 65.42 -13.80
N PHE A 100 -10.91 65.83 -14.20
CA PHE A 100 -10.51 65.83 -15.60
C PHE A 100 -9.11 65.31 -15.76
N PRO A 101 -8.92 64.23 -16.58
CA PRO A 101 -9.90 63.43 -17.33
C PRO A 101 -10.73 62.48 -16.43
N GLN A 102 -11.89 62.06 -16.93
CA GLN A 102 -12.82 61.19 -16.21
C GLN A 102 -12.26 59.88 -15.60
N PRO A 103 -11.24 59.20 -16.22
CA PRO A 103 -10.67 57.97 -15.67
C PRO A 103 -10.10 58.11 -14.25
N LEU A 104 -9.73 59.33 -13.82
CA LEU A 104 -9.18 59.59 -12.46
C LEU A 104 -10.21 59.44 -11.35
N LEU A 105 -11.51 59.29 -11.66
CA LEU A 105 -12.57 59.03 -10.68
C LEU A 105 -12.40 57.69 -9.94
N ARG A 106 -11.55 56.81 -10.44
CA ARG A 106 -11.30 55.50 -9.84
C ARG A 106 -10.44 55.59 -8.58
N ASP A 107 -9.56 56.62 -8.50
CA ASP A 107 -8.58 56.78 -7.42
C ASP A 107 -8.89 57.97 -6.50
N TRP A 108 -10.14 58.48 -6.51
CA TRP A 108 -10.55 59.65 -5.73
C TRP A 108 -10.35 59.48 -4.20
N HIS A 109 -10.27 58.22 -3.73
CA HIS A 109 -9.98 57.93 -2.32
C HIS A 109 -8.59 58.46 -1.88
N ALA A 110 -7.62 58.48 -2.79
CA ALA A 110 -6.28 59.02 -2.50
C ALA A 110 -6.25 60.49 -2.22
N PHE A 111 -7.15 61.25 -2.82
CA PHE A 111 -7.29 62.69 -2.59
C PHE A 111 -8.10 63.00 -1.30
N LYS A 112 -9.02 62.11 -0.94
CA LYS A 112 -9.91 62.29 0.20
C LYS A 112 -9.13 62.38 1.52
N SER A 113 -8.11 61.56 1.69
CA SER A 113 -7.31 61.56 2.94
C SER A 113 -6.50 62.82 3.16
N LEU A 114 -6.36 63.66 2.11
CA LEU A 114 -5.57 64.89 2.16
C LEU A 114 -6.44 66.18 2.16
N LEU A 115 -7.77 66.09 2.14
CA LEU A 115 -8.66 67.26 2.11
C LEU A 115 -8.55 68.12 3.35
N ASP A 116 -8.27 67.53 4.50
CA ASP A 116 -8.18 68.20 5.79
C ASP A 116 -6.73 68.55 6.18
N GLU A 117 -5.75 68.25 5.29
CA GLU A 117 -4.36 68.56 5.54
C GLU A 117 -4.06 70.04 5.27
N PRO A 118 -3.35 70.72 6.20
CA PRO A 118 -3.06 72.17 6.06
C PRO A 118 -1.94 72.45 5.04
N LYS A 119 -1.17 71.42 4.65
CA LYS A 119 -0.04 71.49 3.73
C LYS A 119 -0.37 70.83 2.38
N ALA A 120 0.05 71.43 1.29
CA ALA A 120 -0.10 70.78 -0.02
C ALA A 120 0.89 69.64 -0.18
N TRP A 121 0.42 68.49 -0.64
CA TRP A 121 1.19 67.29 -0.91
C TRP A 121 1.30 67.01 -2.39
N GLY A 122 2.37 66.36 -2.78
CA GLY A 122 2.53 65.76 -4.12
C GLY A 122 1.95 64.36 -4.11
N ILE A 123 1.02 64.07 -5.00
CA ILE A 123 0.33 62.80 -5.15
C ILE A 123 0.70 62.20 -6.49
N GLY A 124 1.50 61.15 -6.50
CA GLY A 124 1.76 60.36 -7.69
C GLY A 124 0.66 59.31 -7.89
N LEU A 125 0.05 59.31 -9.05
CA LEU A 125 -0.98 58.35 -9.49
C LEU A 125 -0.63 57.83 -10.87
N HIS A 126 -0.24 56.55 -10.99
CA HIS A 126 0.07 55.90 -12.28
C HIS A 126 0.93 56.81 -13.23
N ASN A 127 0.31 57.50 -14.16
CA ASN A 127 0.95 58.35 -15.14
C ASN A 127 0.74 59.85 -14.85
N SER A 128 0.33 60.23 -13.66
CA SER A 128 0.00 61.62 -13.32
C SER A 128 0.51 61.98 -11.94
N TYR A 129 0.90 63.24 -11.78
CA TYR A 129 1.35 63.81 -10.51
C TYR A 129 0.49 65.00 -10.20
N PHE A 130 -0.11 65.04 -8.99
CA PHE A 130 -0.99 66.05 -8.49
C PHE A 130 -0.35 66.78 -7.33
N ILE A 131 -0.70 68.08 -7.18
CA ILE A 131 -0.29 68.92 -6.04
C ILE A 131 -1.55 69.51 -5.40
N GLY A 132 -1.71 69.39 -4.13
CA GLY A 132 -2.86 69.90 -3.36
C GLY A 132 -2.95 69.27 -1.99
N PRO A 133 -3.92 69.62 -1.19
CA PRO A 133 -5.03 70.53 -1.50
C PRO A 133 -4.58 71.99 -1.57
N ILE A 134 -5.09 72.76 -2.54
CA ILE A 134 -4.98 74.22 -2.63
C ILE A 134 -6.39 74.76 -2.44
N VAL A 135 -6.60 75.62 -1.44
CA VAL A 135 -7.90 76.19 -1.18
C VAL A 135 -8.13 77.44 -2.04
N ILE A 136 -9.21 77.44 -2.81
CA ILE A 136 -9.66 78.57 -3.58
C ILE A 136 -11.07 78.97 -3.12
N SER A 137 -11.35 80.26 -3.03
CA SER A 137 -12.65 80.78 -2.54
C SER A 137 -13.28 81.73 -3.53
N SER A 138 -14.56 81.53 -3.87
CA SER A 138 -15.29 82.43 -4.74
C SER A 138 -16.77 82.46 -4.39
N ASN A 139 -17.37 83.60 -4.35
CA ASN A 139 -18.80 83.83 -4.05
C ASN A 139 -19.32 83.13 -2.78
N GLY A 140 -18.49 83.05 -1.75
CA GLY A 140 -18.87 82.43 -0.46
C GLY A 140 -18.79 80.91 -0.45
N GLN A 141 -18.25 80.26 -1.52
CA GLN A 141 -17.96 78.82 -1.59
C GLN A 141 -16.46 78.58 -1.66
N SER A 142 -15.93 77.66 -0.84
CA SER A 142 -14.53 77.27 -0.87
C SER A 142 -14.41 75.87 -1.51
N TYR A 143 -13.34 75.73 -2.25
CA TYR A 143 -13.02 74.47 -2.94
C TYR A 143 -11.58 74.05 -2.66
N HIS A 144 -11.38 72.75 -2.35
CA HIS A 144 -10.06 72.12 -2.30
C HIS A 144 -9.72 71.61 -3.70
N VAL A 145 -8.67 72.15 -4.30
CA VAL A 145 -8.30 71.85 -5.68
C VAL A 145 -6.94 71.14 -5.70
N PHE A 146 -6.88 70.04 -6.43
CA PHE A 146 -5.66 69.33 -6.73
C PHE A 146 -5.32 69.57 -8.22
N ILE A 147 -4.13 70.09 -8.47
CA ILE A 147 -3.67 70.44 -9.81
C ILE A 147 -2.57 69.48 -10.21
N GLY A 148 -2.79 68.74 -11.28
CA GLY A 148 -1.88 67.69 -11.75
C GLY A 148 -1.42 67.88 -13.17
N ARG A 149 -0.44 67.08 -13.55
CA ARG A 149 0.04 66.93 -14.92
C ARG A 149 0.30 65.46 -15.22
N LEU A 150 0.22 65.10 -16.50
CA LEU A 150 0.72 63.80 -16.96
C LEU A 150 2.23 63.74 -16.84
N LEU A 151 2.75 62.70 -16.30
CA LEU A 151 4.19 62.42 -16.27
C LEU A 151 4.64 61.91 -17.62
N PRO A 152 5.84 62.35 -18.12
CA PRO A 152 6.48 61.67 -19.25
C PRO A 152 6.66 60.19 -18.98
N ARG A 153 6.54 59.37 -20.01
CA ARG A 153 6.67 57.89 -19.89
C ARG A 153 7.98 57.43 -19.21
N GLU A 154 9.04 58.21 -19.36
CA GLU A 154 10.35 57.94 -18.74
C GLU A 154 10.38 58.09 -17.18
N GLN A 155 9.39 58.77 -16.61
CA GLN A 155 9.31 58.99 -15.14
C GLN A 155 8.32 58.06 -14.44
N VAL A 156 7.66 57.20 -15.21
CA VAL A 156 6.82 56.11 -14.65
C VAL A 156 7.78 55.02 -14.19
N LYS A 157 7.90 54.79 -12.87
CA LYS A 157 8.66 53.68 -12.33
C LYS A 157 8.10 52.37 -12.88
N ASP A 158 8.94 51.67 -13.62
CA ASP A 158 8.61 50.37 -14.18
C ASP A 158 8.49 49.34 -13.08
N ASP A 159 7.32 49.16 -12.53
CA ASP A 159 7.00 48.02 -11.64
C ASP A 159 6.93 46.68 -12.41
N PHE A 160 7.18 46.75 -13.73
CA PHE A 160 7.22 45.58 -14.63
C PHE A 160 8.27 44.56 -14.19
N ASN A 161 9.41 45.01 -13.68
CA ASN A 161 10.47 44.12 -13.18
C ASN A 161 10.05 43.30 -11.96
N VAL A 162 9.25 43.86 -11.04
CA VAL A 162 8.77 43.16 -9.87
C VAL A 162 7.79 42.04 -10.26
N GLY A 163 6.92 42.30 -11.23
CA GLY A 163 6.00 41.30 -11.78
C GLY A 163 6.72 40.11 -12.40
N ILE A 164 7.79 40.35 -13.15
CA ILE A 164 8.63 39.32 -13.75
C ILE A 164 9.32 38.48 -12.66
N ILE A 165 9.89 39.11 -11.64
CA ILE A 165 10.56 38.42 -10.53
C ILE A 165 9.57 37.48 -9.83
N VAL A 166 8.37 37.93 -9.50
CA VAL A 166 7.33 37.12 -8.86
C VAL A 166 6.94 35.94 -9.74
N LEU A 167 6.81 36.15 -11.06
CA LEU A 167 6.52 35.07 -12.01
C LEU A 167 7.63 34.02 -12.08
N ILE A 168 8.90 34.45 -12.11
CA ILE A 168 10.05 33.54 -12.11
C ILE A 168 10.11 32.73 -10.83
N VAL A 169 9.91 33.35 -9.67
CA VAL A 169 9.88 32.66 -8.38
C VAL A 169 8.75 31.62 -8.32
N ALA A 170 7.55 31.96 -8.79
CA ALA A 170 6.43 31.03 -8.86
C ALA A 170 6.71 29.84 -9.78
N LEU A 171 7.36 30.06 -10.94
CA LEU A 171 7.78 29.00 -11.84
C LEU A 171 8.82 28.06 -11.22
N ILE A 172 9.82 28.61 -10.54
CA ILE A 172 10.84 27.80 -9.83
C ILE A 172 10.20 26.95 -8.74
N LEU A 173 9.33 27.54 -7.91
CA LEU A 173 8.61 26.82 -6.86
C LEU A 173 7.71 25.70 -7.43
N SER A 174 7.02 25.97 -8.54
CA SER A 174 6.22 24.96 -9.25
C SER A 174 7.07 23.83 -9.79
N ALA A 175 8.23 24.11 -10.37
CA ALA A 175 9.16 23.10 -10.87
C ALA A 175 9.72 22.22 -9.75
N LEU A 176 10.11 22.82 -8.61
CA LEU A 176 10.55 22.10 -7.43
C LEU A 176 9.44 21.18 -6.87
N PHE A 177 8.20 21.67 -6.85
CA PHE A 177 7.06 20.89 -6.43
C PHE A 177 6.80 19.68 -7.36
N CYS A 178 6.84 19.88 -8.68
CA CYS A 178 6.72 18.78 -9.64
C CYS A 178 7.84 17.74 -9.47
N ALA A 179 9.08 18.18 -9.25
CA ALA A 179 10.21 17.29 -9.00
C ALA A 179 10.00 16.46 -7.71
N ALA A 180 9.51 17.08 -6.64
CA ALA A 180 9.18 16.40 -5.38
C ALA A 180 8.07 15.34 -5.58
N LEU A 181 7.02 15.65 -6.33
CA LEU A 181 5.96 14.69 -6.67
C LEU A 181 6.49 13.50 -7.48
N VAL A 182 7.31 13.75 -8.51
CA VAL A 182 7.89 12.69 -9.33
C VAL A 182 8.75 11.75 -8.49
N THR A 183 9.57 12.28 -7.60
CA THR A 183 10.43 11.45 -6.74
C THR A 183 9.65 10.71 -5.66
N SER A 184 8.58 11.30 -5.11
CA SER A 184 7.81 10.69 -4.03
C SER A 184 6.77 9.67 -4.52
N LEU A 185 6.30 9.75 -5.77
CA LEU A 185 5.24 8.92 -6.34
C LEU A 185 5.69 8.11 -7.54
N SER A 186 6.15 8.77 -8.62
CA SER A 186 6.38 8.11 -9.89
C SER A 186 7.53 7.11 -9.84
N LYS A 187 8.63 7.42 -9.15
CA LYS A 187 9.75 6.50 -8.99
C LYS A 187 9.38 5.23 -8.22
N PRO A 188 8.74 5.29 -7.03
CA PRO A 188 8.30 4.11 -6.31
C PRO A 188 7.33 3.22 -7.09
N ILE A 189 6.35 3.83 -7.78
CA ILE A 189 5.41 3.08 -8.63
C ILE A 189 6.15 2.42 -9.80
N GLY A 190 7.15 3.10 -10.37
CA GLY A 190 8.03 2.54 -11.39
C GLY A 190 8.78 1.30 -10.90
N SER A 191 9.32 1.33 -9.68
CA SER A 191 10.01 0.19 -9.04
C SER A 191 9.07 -1.00 -8.82
N LEU A 192 7.84 -0.75 -8.34
CA LEU A 192 6.79 -1.77 -8.20
C LEU A 192 6.47 -2.43 -9.54
N ARG A 193 6.26 -1.62 -10.58
CA ARG A 193 5.97 -2.11 -11.94
C ARG A 193 7.14 -2.95 -12.48
N GLN A 194 8.36 -2.53 -12.24
CA GLN A 194 9.54 -3.26 -12.71
C GLN A 194 9.67 -4.62 -12.01
N ALA A 195 9.58 -4.67 -10.67
CA ALA A 195 9.61 -5.90 -9.90
C ALA A 195 8.48 -6.88 -10.30
N THR A 196 7.27 -6.35 -10.56
CA THR A 196 6.15 -7.17 -11.07
C THR A 196 6.47 -7.80 -12.43
N LYS A 197 7.12 -7.05 -13.34
CA LYS A 197 7.54 -7.59 -14.64
C LYS A 197 8.63 -8.65 -14.51
N GLU A 198 9.56 -8.47 -13.60
CA GLU A 198 10.64 -9.42 -13.34
C GLU A 198 10.08 -10.76 -12.81
N ILE A 199 9.15 -10.71 -11.84
CA ILE A 199 8.45 -11.90 -11.36
C ILE A 199 7.65 -12.57 -12.51
N ALA A 200 6.93 -11.79 -13.31
CA ALA A 200 6.17 -12.32 -14.45
C ALA A 200 7.08 -12.95 -15.54
N ALA A 201 8.32 -12.47 -15.64
CA ALA A 201 9.33 -13.04 -16.54
C ALA A 201 10.04 -14.28 -15.96
N GLY A 202 9.72 -14.68 -14.72
CA GLY A 202 10.27 -15.87 -14.06
C GLY A 202 11.38 -15.59 -13.05
N ASP A 203 11.81 -14.34 -12.86
CA ASP A 203 12.74 -13.98 -11.78
C ASP A 203 11.97 -13.82 -10.46
N LEU A 204 11.71 -14.97 -9.84
CA LEU A 204 10.99 -15.05 -8.57
C LEU A 204 11.80 -14.52 -7.37
N ALA A 205 13.11 -14.28 -7.53
CA ALA A 205 13.97 -13.73 -6.50
C ALA A 205 13.91 -12.20 -6.43
N SER A 206 13.33 -11.54 -7.45
CA SER A 206 13.18 -10.08 -7.47
C SER A 206 12.38 -9.58 -6.26
N ARG A 207 12.91 -8.55 -5.59
CA ARG A 207 12.28 -7.89 -4.43
C ARG A 207 12.39 -6.39 -4.54
N ILE A 208 11.40 -5.71 -4.00
CA ILE A 208 11.43 -4.26 -3.90
C ILE A 208 12.28 -3.88 -2.69
N THR A 209 13.49 -3.36 -2.99
CA THR A 209 14.41 -2.82 -2.00
C THR A 209 14.28 -1.30 -1.90
N GLY A 210 14.50 -0.75 -0.71
CA GLY A 210 14.51 0.71 -0.48
C GLY A 210 13.15 1.36 -0.22
N LEU A 211 12.02 0.66 -0.43
CA LEU A 211 10.67 1.17 -0.09
C LEU A 211 10.15 0.63 1.25
N SER A 212 10.73 -0.42 1.79
CA SER A 212 10.30 -1.08 3.05
C SER A 212 10.42 -0.18 4.30
N HIS A 213 11.25 0.88 4.24
CA HIS A 213 11.42 1.84 5.33
C HIS A 213 10.36 2.97 5.31
N ARG A 214 9.55 3.06 4.25
CA ARG A 214 8.47 4.05 4.17
C ARG A 214 7.31 3.62 5.07
N LYS A 215 6.74 4.63 5.76
CA LYS A 215 5.60 4.43 6.67
C LYS A 215 4.24 4.82 6.04
N ASP A 216 4.24 5.04 4.71
CA ASP A 216 3.04 5.37 3.94
C ASP A 216 2.49 4.16 3.19
N GLU A 217 1.40 4.34 2.47
CA GLU A 217 0.70 3.30 1.72
C GLU A 217 1.58 2.65 0.64
N ILE A 218 2.54 3.40 0.08
CA ILE A 218 3.51 2.86 -0.90
C ILE A 218 4.48 1.89 -0.20
N GLY A 219 4.91 2.22 1.02
CA GLY A 219 5.75 1.33 1.83
C GLY A 219 5.03 0.04 2.19
N GLN A 220 3.77 0.14 2.60
CA GLN A 220 2.93 -1.01 2.90
C GLN A 220 2.72 -1.89 1.66
N LEU A 221 2.39 -1.28 0.51
CA LEU A 221 2.23 -2.01 -0.77
C LEU A 221 3.51 -2.73 -1.19
N ALA A 222 4.69 -2.13 -0.94
CA ALA A 222 5.96 -2.79 -1.22
C ALA A 222 6.21 -4.00 -0.31
N GLN A 223 5.81 -3.93 0.97
CA GLN A 223 5.89 -5.05 1.90
C GLN A 223 4.94 -6.18 1.49
N ASP A 224 3.68 -5.86 1.19
CA ASP A 224 2.67 -6.83 0.75
C ASP A 224 3.11 -7.52 -0.54
N PHE A 225 3.68 -6.76 -1.49
CA PHE A 225 4.26 -7.31 -2.71
C PHE A 225 5.41 -8.27 -2.41
N ASN A 226 6.35 -7.91 -1.55
CA ASN A 226 7.48 -8.77 -1.19
C ASN A 226 7.01 -10.05 -0.48
N GLN A 227 5.99 -9.96 0.36
CA GLN A 227 5.37 -11.12 1.00
C GLN A 227 4.72 -12.05 -0.03
N MET A 228 3.96 -11.49 -0.98
CA MET A 228 3.38 -12.23 -2.09
C MET A 228 4.48 -12.91 -2.92
N ALA A 229 5.53 -12.17 -3.31
CA ALA A 229 6.65 -12.69 -4.08
C ALA A 229 7.36 -13.86 -3.36
N THR A 230 7.56 -13.74 -2.04
CA THR A 230 8.14 -14.82 -1.23
C THR A 230 7.23 -16.06 -1.24
N ARG A 231 5.92 -15.86 -1.13
CA ARG A 231 4.96 -16.96 -1.14
C ARG A 231 4.90 -17.66 -2.50
N VAL A 232 4.91 -16.90 -3.60
CA VAL A 232 4.96 -17.46 -4.97
C VAL A 232 6.24 -18.24 -5.19
N GLN A 233 7.39 -17.68 -4.81
CA GLN A 233 8.67 -18.36 -4.91
C GLN A 233 8.67 -19.68 -4.14
N SER A 234 8.25 -19.67 -2.87
CA SER A 234 8.21 -20.90 -2.05
C SER A 234 7.27 -21.95 -2.63
N LEU A 235 6.16 -21.57 -3.25
CA LEU A 235 5.25 -22.50 -3.92
C LEU A 235 5.91 -23.15 -5.16
N VAL A 236 6.59 -22.35 -5.99
CA VAL A 236 7.28 -22.84 -7.18
C VAL A 236 8.44 -23.76 -6.79
N ASP A 237 9.25 -23.36 -5.81
CA ASP A 237 10.37 -24.16 -5.31
C ASP A 237 9.86 -25.50 -4.74
N SER A 238 8.80 -25.50 -3.96
CA SER A 238 8.14 -26.69 -3.41
C SER A 238 7.61 -27.60 -4.52
N GLN A 239 6.99 -27.03 -5.57
CA GLN A 239 6.50 -27.78 -6.71
C GLN A 239 7.64 -28.42 -7.52
N GLN A 240 8.74 -27.69 -7.75
CA GLN A 240 9.92 -28.22 -8.43
C GLN A 240 10.56 -29.39 -7.64
N GLN A 241 10.67 -29.21 -6.32
CA GLN A 241 11.21 -30.25 -5.44
C GLN A 241 10.32 -31.51 -5.45
N LEU A 242 8.99 -31.31 -5.41
CA LEU A 242 8.02 -32.41 -5.51
C LEU A 242 8.22 -33.19 -6.83
N LEU A 243 8.30 -32.51 -7.98
CA LEU A 243 8.50 -33.14 -9.27
C LEU A 243 9.85 -33.88 -9.36
N ALA A 244 10.90 -33.30 -8.78
CA ALA A 244 12.22 -33.94 -8.71
C ALA A 244 12.16 -35.23 -7.87
N ASN A 245 11.52 -35.17 -6.70
CA ASN A 245 11.36 -36.30 -5.80
C ASN A 245 10.48 -37.39 -6.43
N VAL A 246 9.36 -37.05 -7.07
CA VAL A 246 8.52 -38.02 -7.82
C VAL A 246 9.32 -38.72 -8.87
N SER A 247 10.12 -37.98 -9.67
CA SER A 247 10.95 -38.56 -10.71
C SER A 247 11.99 -39.57 -10.15
N HIS A 248 12.54 -39.25 -8.98
CA HIS A 248 13.51 -40.10 -8.30
C HIS A 248 12.85 -41.37 -7.73
N GLU A 249 11.72 -41.23 -7.05
CA GLU A 249 10.99 -42.34 -6.44
C GLU A 249 10.32 -43.27 -7.46
N LEU A 250 9.98 -42.80 -8.66
CA LEU A 250 9.50 -43.62 -9.76
C LEU A 250 10.65 -44.38 -10.49
N ARG A 251 11.82 -43.75 -10.62
CA ARG A 251 12.96 -44.37 -11.34
C ARG A 251 13.43 -45.63 -10.65
N SER A 252 13.49 -45.70 -9.33
CA SER A 252 13.97 -46.80 -8.55
C SER A 252 13.18 -48.10 -8.78
N PRO A 253 11.84 -48.15 -8.58
CA PRO A 253 11.04 -49.34 -8.84
C PRO A 253 11.05 -49.74 -10.35
N LEU A 254 11.04 -48.73 -11.26
CA LEU A 254 11.13 -48.99 -12.69
C LEU A 254 12.41 -49.70 -13.07
N THR A 255 13.56 -49.29 -12.51
CA THR A 255 14.84 -49.96 -12.73
C THR A 255 14.84 -51.42 -12.19
N ARG A 256 14.26 -51.64 -10.99
CA ARG A 256 14.14 -52.98 -10.42
C ARG A 256 13.18 -53.86 -11.23
N LEU A 257 12.10 -53.28 -11.75
CA LEU A 257 11.17 -53.95 -12.64
C LEU A 257 11.84 -54.36 -13.96
N GLN A 258 12.58 -53.46 -14.60
CA GLN A 258 13.38 -53.79 -15.80
C GLN A 258 14.40 -54.92 -15.57
N LEU A 259 15.07 -54.87 -14.42
CA LEU A 259 16.00 -55.95 -14.06
C LEU A 259 15.26 -57.28 -13.84
N ALA A 260 14.11 -57.29 -13.14
CA ALA A 260 13.32 -58.50 -12.92
C ALA A 260 12.81 -59.11 -14.24
N VAL A 261 12.38 -58.27 -15.18
CA VAL A 261 11.98 -58.69 -16.54
C VAL A 261 13.18 -59.29 -17.30
N ALA A 262 14.34 -58.62 -17.29
CA ALA A 262 15.53 -59.16 -17.95
C ALA A 262 16.02 -60.50 -17.34
N LEU A 263 15.88 -60.66 -16.02
CA LEU A 263 16.19 -61.91 -15.33
C LEU A 263 15.18 -63.03 -15.64
N LEU A 264 13.93 -62.67 -15.92
CA LEU A 264 12.89 -63.62 -16.31
C LEU A 264 13.24 -64.30 -17.65
N ASP A 265 13.75 -63.52 -18.62
CA ASP A 265 14.14 -64.03 -19.96
C ASP A 265 15.31 -65.04 -19.96
N VAL A 266 16.19 -64.92 -18.97
CA VAL A 266 17.37 -65.81 -18.84
C VAL A 266 17.21 -66.86 -17.76
N ALA A 267 16.08 -66.96 -17.08
CA ALA A 267 15.82 -67.89 -16.00
C ALA A 267 15.70 -69.32 -16.54
N ALA A 268 16.58 -70.23 -16.10
CA ALA A 268 16.64 -71.62 -16.53
C ALA A 268 15.69 -72.53 -15.76
N ASP A 269 15.26 -72.14 -14.55
CA ASP A 269 14.40 -72.96 -13.70
C ASP A 269 13.06 -72.21 -13.37
N GLU A 270 12.03 -72.99 -13.08
CA GLU A 270 10.67 -72.48 -12.81
C GLU A 270 10.61 -71.76 -11.54
N GLN A 271 11.42 -72.08 -10.50
CA GLN A 271 11.47 -71.45 -9.25
C GLN A 271 11.94 -69.96 -9.37
N THR A 272 12.97 -69.71 -10.16
CA THR A 272 13.54 -68.44 -10.48
C THR A 272 12.53 -67.57 -11.28
N LYS A 273 11.76 -68.15 -12.19
CA LYS A 273 10.70 -67.48 -12.92
C LYS A 273 9.61 -66.99 -12.00
N ILE A 274 9.13 -67.87 -11.10
CA ILE A 274 8.10 -67.50 -10.10
C ILE A 274 8.59 -66.35 -9.24
N GLN A 275 9.83 -66.40 -8.74
CA GLN A 275 10.41 -65.34 -7.94
C GLN A 275 10.51 -64.01 -8.67
N ASN A 276 10.92 -64.03 -9.94
CA ASN A 276 11.01 -62.78 -10.74
C ASN A 276 9.63 -62.22 -11.09
N THR A 277 8.63 -63.09 -11.37
CA THR A 277 7.23 -62.66 -11.55
C THR A 277 6.69 -62.00 -10.29
N GLN A 278 6.90 -62.57 -9.12
CA GLN A 278 6.52 -61.99 -7.85
C GLN A 278 7.19 -60.63 -7.57
N ARG A 279 8.47 -60.47 -7.99
CA ARG A 279 9.16 -59.18 -7.94
C ARG A 279 8.54 -58.15 -8.86
N ILE A 280 8.17 -58.53 -10.10
CA ILE A 280 7.50 -57.69 -11.06
C ILE A 280 6.18 -57.19 -10.47
N ASP A 281 5.33 -58.08 -9.95
CA ASP A 281 4.05 -57.73 -9.32
C ASP A 281 4.24 -56.79 -8.14
N LYS A 282 5.25 -57.02 -7.31
CA LYS A 282 5.59 -56.17 -6.18
C LYS A 282 5.97 -54.76 -6.62
N GLU A 283 6.81 -54.59 -7.67
CA GLU A 283 7.21 -53.26 -8.15
C GLU A 283 6.06 -52.55 -8.87
N ILE A 284 5.18 -53.23 -9.60
CA ILE A 284 3.98 -52.69 -10.19
C ILE A 284 3.06 -52.14 -9.10
N ASN A 285 2.77 -52.92 -8.06
CA ASN A 285 1.94 -52.49 -6.94
C ASN A 285 2.56 -51.30 -6.18
N ALA A 286 3.88 -51.22 -6.07
CA ALA A 286 4.58 -50.10 -5.47
C ALA A 286 4.40 -48.79 -6.29
N ILE A 287 4.48 -48.89 -7.62
CA ILE A 287 4.26 -47.77 -8.53
C ILE A 287 2.81 -47.30 -8.45
N ASP A 288 1.85 -48.24 -8.49
CA ASP A 288 0.41 -47.91 -8.43
C ASP A 288 0.04 -47.23 -7.11
N SER A 289 0.57 -47.76 -5.99
CA SER A 289 0.42 -47.12 -4.66
C SER A 289 0.99 -45.70 -4.62
N LEU A 290 2.19 -45.48 -5.20
CA LEU A 290 2.80 -44.15 -5.26
C LEU A 290 1.93 -43.16 -6.07
N ILE A 291 1.43 -43.60 -7.24
CA ILE A 291 0.52 -42.78 -8.05
C ILE A 291 -0.76 -42.43 -7.28
N GLY A 292 -1.36 -43.42 -6.60
CA GLY A 292 -2.55 -43.21 -5.77
C GLY A 292 -2.31 -42.19 -4.67
N GLN A 293 -1.15 -42.27 -3.99
CA GLN A 293 -0.76 -41.30 -2.95
C GLN A 293 -0.57 -39.89 -3.53
N LEU A 294 0.06 -39.73 -4.69
CA LEU A 294 0.24 -38.47 -5.37
C LEU A 294 -1.08 -37.85 -5.81
N LEU A 295 -1.99 -38.66 -6.36
CA LEU A 295 -3.34 -38.20 -6.71
C LEU A 295 -4.14 -37.73 -5.50
N THR A 296 -4.02 -38.44 -4.38
CA THR A 296 -4.68 -38.04 -3.11
C THR A 296 -4.12 -36.71 -2.61
N LEU A 297 -2.80 -36.54 -2.61
CA LEU A 297 -2.15 -35.28 -2.22
C LEU A 297 -2.61 -34.11 -3.11
N ALA A 298 -2.62 -34.31 -4.43
CA ALA A 298 -3.06 -33.29 -5.39
C ALA A 298 -4.54 -32.92 -5.26
N LYS A 299 -5.41 -33.90 -4.97
CA LYS A 299 -6.84 -33.63 -4.75
C LYS A 299 -7.10 -32.80 -3.50
N VAL A 300 -6.38 -33.04 -2.41
CA VAL A 300 -6.54 -32.29 -1.15
C VAL A 300 -6.14 -30.83 -1.33
N ASP A 301 -5.10 -30.55 -2.12
CA ASP A 301 -4.58 -29.18 -2.33
C ASP A 301 -5.51 -28.31 -3.21
N THR A 302 -6.32 -28.93 -4.08
CA THR A 302 -7.16 -28.20 -5.05
C THR A 302 -8.61 -28.00 -4.63
N GLN A 303 -9.09 -28.69 -3.57
CA GLN A 303 -10.49 -28.62 -3.17
C GLN A 303 -10.75 -27.55 -2.12
N GLU A 304 -11.22 -26.38 -2.56
CA GLU A 304 -11.58 -25.25 -1.67
C GLU A 304 -12.89 -25.47 -0.87
N THR A 305 -13.75 -26.40 -1.25
CA THR A 305 -15.05 -26.61 -0.55
C THR A 305 -15.61 -28.00 -0.84
N VAL A 306 -15.26 -28.97 -0.01
CA VAL A 306 -15.96 -30.26 -0.05
C VAL A 306 -17.08 -30.29 0.97
N MET A 307 -18.23 -30.91 0.60
CA MET A 307 -19.32 -31.18 1.53
C MET A 307 -18.83 -32.10 2.65
N VAL A 308 -18.55 -31.48 3.80
CA VAL A 308 -18.15 -32.18 5.00
C VAL A 308 -19.45 -32.71 5.65
N ALA A 309 -19.61 -34.01 5.66
CA ALA A 309 -20.74 -34.66 6.36
C ALA A 309 -20.41 -34.85 7.86
N GLU A 310 -21.42 -34.93 8.66
CA GLU A 310 -21.29 -35.17 10.10
C GLU A 310 -21.26 -36.66 10.38
N TYR A 311 -20.26 -37.13 11.11
CA TYR A 311 -20.07 -38.51 11.52
C TYR A 311 -19.79 -38.61 13.02
N ALA A 312 -20.34 -39.62 13.65
CA ALA A 312 -19.84 -40.03 14.96
C ALA A 312 -18.39 -40.51 14.82
N LEU A 313 -17.49 -40.04 15.69
CA LEU A 313 -16.08 -40.38 15.64
C LEU A 313 -15.83 -41.89 15.73
N THR A 314 -16.63 -42.57 16.54
CA THR A 314 -16.62 -44.04 16.67
C THR A 314 -16.87 -44.74 15.33
N THR A 315 -17.86 -44.30 14.58
CA THR A 315 -18.19 -44.88 13.27
C THR A 315 -17.04 -44.77 12.25
N LEU A 316 -16.20 -43.72 12.36
CA LEU A 316 -15.05 -43.51 11.50
C LEU A 316 -13.82 -44.32 11.99
N LEU A 317 -13.59 -44.38 13.32
CA LEU A 317 -12.38 -44.98 13.87
C LEU A 317 -12.49 -46.49 14.05
N GLU A 318 -13.64 -47.03 14.43
CA GLU A 318 -13.80 -48.47 14.72
C GLU A 318 -13.30 -49.39 13.59
N PRO A 319 -13.68 -49.18 12.29
CA PRO A 319 -13.20 -50.03 11.23
C PRO A 319 -11.67 -49.97 11.04
N LEU A 320 -11.09 -48.76 11.19
CA LEU A 320 -9.64 -48.55 11.04
C LEU A 320 -8.87 -49.20 12.21
N ILE A 321 -9.43 -49.16 13.39
CA ILE A 321 -8.87 -49.79 14.58
C ILE A 321 -8.92 -51.31 14.45
N GLU A 322 -10.03 -51.91 13.97
CA GLU A 322 -10.14 -53.34 13.75
C GLU A 322 -9.11 -53.84 12.71
N ASP A 323 -8.96 -53.14 11.59
CA ASP A 323 -7.94 -53.44 10.58
C ASP A 323 -6.52 -53.31 11.15
N ALA A 324 -6.24 -52.27 11.94
CA ALA A 324 -4.93 -52.05 12.57
C ALA A 324 -4.63 -53.11 13.67
N ILE A 325 -5.61 -53.60 14.43
CA ILE A 325 -5.44 -54.70 15.37
C ILE A 325 -5.02 -56.00 14.62
N PHE A 326 -5.72 -56.27 13.51
CA PHE A 326 -5.39 -57.44 12.70
C PHE A 326 -3.96 -57.31 12.14
N GLU A 327 -3.58 -56.19 11.58
CA GLU A 327 -2.23 -55.95 11.03
C GLU A 327 -1.17 -56.07 12.15
N ALA A 328 -1.40 -55.41 13.29
CA ALA A 328 -0.53 -55.51 14.48
C ALA A 328 -0.28 -56.99 14.88
N SER A 329 -1.35 -57.80 14.97
CA SER A 329 -1.25 -59.19 15.34
C SER A 329 -0.39 -60.03 14.37
N THR A 330 -0.48 -59.76 13.08
CA THR A 330 0.35 -60.40 12.03
C THR A 330 1.83 -60.02 12.13
N MET A 331 2.10 -58.82 12.69
CA MET A 331 3.47 -58.33 12.95
C MET A 331 4.01 -58.71 14.33
N GLY A 332 3.23 -59.39 15.15
CA GLY A 332 3.57 -59.73 16.55
C GLY A 332 3.62 -58.51 17.47
N LYS A 333 2.83 -57.50 17.18
CA LYS A 333 2.71 -56.25 17.96
C LYS A 333 1.35 -56.11 18.60
N ILE A 334 1.24 -55.23 19.59
CA ILE A 334 0.02 -54.99 20.35
C ILE A 334 -0.49 -53.57 20.07
N LEU A 335 -1.78 -53.46 19.79
CA LEU A 335 -2.44 -52.17 19.69
C LEU A 335 -3.34 -51.96 20.92
N HIS A 336 -3.06 -50.91 21.72
CA HIS A 336 -3.88 -50.47 22.82
C HIS A 336 -4.76 -49.30 22.40
N VAL A 337 -6.06 -49.37 22.69
CA VAL A 337 -7.03 -48.32 22.36
C VAL A 337 -7.74 -47.88 23.62
N SER A 338 -7.72 -46.58 23.89
CA SER A 338 -8.52 -45.99 24.98
C SER A 338 -10.01 -45.95 24.61
N LEU A 339 -10.85 -45.63 25.60
CA LEU A 339 -12.26 -45.44 25.36
C LEU A 339 -12.50 -44.28 24.39
N LEU A 340 -13.22 -44.54 23.33
CA LEU A 340 -13.56 -43.51 22.32
C LEU A 340 -14.71 -42.64 22.87
N PRO A 341 -14.56 -41.30 22.86
CA PRO A 341 -15.65 -40.40 23.26
C PRO A 341 -16.77 -40.37 22.22
N ASP A 342 -18.00 -40.26 22.69
CA ASP A 342 -19.17 -40.11 21.81
C ASP A 342 -19.26 -38.64 21.33
N VAL A 343 -18.61 -38.33 20.23
CA VAL A 343 -18.54 -36.98 19.64
C VAL A 343 -18.78 -37.02 18.14
N VAL A 344 -19.34 -35.93 17.61
CA VAL A 344 -19.58 -35.78 16.20
C VAL A 344 -18.53 -34.82 15.62
N ILE A 345 -17.91 -35.21 14.52
CA ILE A 345 -16.96 -34.40 13.77
C ILE A 345 -17.48 -34.20 12.34
N GLY A 346 -17.10 -33.07 11.74
CA GLY A 346 -17.31 -32.88 10.30
C GLY A 346 -16.16 -33.53 9.54
N ALA A 347 -16.45 -34.51 8.70
CA ALA A 347 -15.40 -35.20 7.94
C ALA A 347 -15.83 -35.54 6.51
N GLN A 348 -14.86 -35.60 5.61
CA GLN A 348 -14.94 -36.33 4.37
C GLN A 348 -14.39 -37.73 4.64
N HIS A 349 -15.27 -38.72 4.60
CA HIS A 349 -14.98 -40.09 5.04
C HIS A 349 -13.66 -40.67 4.46
N GLU A 350 -13.50 -40.58 3.14
CA GLU A 350 -12.31 -41.14 2.47
C GLU A 350 -10.99 -40.45 2.88
N LEU A 351 -11.01 -39.12 2.98
CA LEU A 351 -9.81 -38.37 3.37
C LEU A 351 -9.45 -38.57 4.84
N PHE A 352 -10.44 -38.62 5.71
CA PHE A 352 -10.23 -38.89 7.13
C PHE A 352 -9.63 -40.28 7.34
N ASN A 353 -10.23 -41.30 6.69
CA ASN A 353 -9.74 -42.67 6.78
C ASN A 353 -8.31 -42.77 6.23
N SER A 354 -8.02 -42.16 5.09
CA SER A 354 -6.66 -42.11 4.54
C SER A 354 -5.65 -41.45 5.49
N ALA A 355 -6.05 -40.38 6.20
CA ALA A 355 -5.18 -39.72 7.15
C ALA A 355 -4.83 -40.63 8.34
N VAL A 356 -5.85 -41.21 8.95
CA VAL A 356 -5.69 -42.06 10.14
C VAL A 356 -4.95 -43.36 9.79
N ASP A 357 -5.30 -44.00 8.66
CA ASP A 357 -4.63 -45.21 8.16
C ASP A 357 -3.13 -44.98 7.93
N ASN A 358 -2.77 -43.86 7.27
CA ASN A 358 -1.35 -43.52 7.04
C ASN A 358 -0.58 -43.34 8.35
N ILE A 359 -1.19 -42.75 9.39
CA ILE A 359 -0.55 -42.56 10.70
C ILE A 359 -0.45 -43.90 11.42
N LEU A 360 -1.53 -44.70 11.43
CA LEU A 360 -1.56 -46.02 12.08
C LEU A 360 -0.53 -46.99 11.47
N ARG A 361 -0.46 -47.09 10.13
CA ARG A 361 0.55 -47.89 9.44
C ARG A 361 1.95 -47.40 9.74
N ASN A 362 2.16 -46.09 9.83
CA ASN A 362 3.45 -45.54 10.22
C ASN A 362 3.81 -45.97 11.64
N ALA A 363 2.90 -45.82 12.60
CA ALA A 363 3.11 -46.24 14.01
C ALA A 363 3.36 -47.75 14.11
N LEU A 364 2.51 -48.59 13.48
CA LEU A 364 2.72 -50.07 13.47
C LEU A 364 4.05 -50.46 12.82
N ARG A 365 4.50 -49.74 11.82
CA ARG A 365 5.76 -50.03 11.15
C ARG A 365 6.97 -49.80 12.05
N PHE A 366 6.96 -48.66 12.79
CA PHE A 366 8.13 -48.23 13.56
C PHE A 366 8.08 -48.63 15.04
N ALA A 367 6.95 -49.05 15.56
CA ALA A 367 6.87 -49.58 16.90
C ALA A 367 7.79 -50.77 17.07
N ASP A 368 8.38 -50.93 18.23
CA ASP A 368 9.09 -52.14 18.61
C ASP A 368 8.10 -53.23 19.00
N HIS A 369 7.14 -52.92 19.89
CA HIS A 369 6.16 -53.85 20.43
C HIS A 369 4.75 -53.32 20.47
N THR A 370 4.57 -52.04 20.75
CA THR A 370 3.27 -51.46 21.16
C THR A 370 2.93 -50.18 20.45
N VAL A 371 1.69 -50.11 19.96
CA VAL A 371 1.10 -48.85 19.49
C VAL A 371 -0.09 -48.51 20.42
N THR A 372 -0.25 -47.25 20.76
CA THR A 372 -1.34 -46.75 21.58
C THR A 372 -2.17 -45.71 20.86
N ILE A 373 -3.48 -45.88 20.85
CA ILE A 373 -4.43 -44.85 20.39
C ILE A 373 -5.15 -44.29 21.60
N ASP A 374 -5.03 -43.00 21.85
CA ASP A 374 -5.75 -42.29 22.90
C ASP A 374 -6.58 -41.15 22.32
N VAL A 375 -7.82 -41.02 22.72
CA VAL A 375 -8.75 -40.03 22.17
C VAL A 375 -9.37 -39.22 23.32
N GLN A 376 -9.12 -37.91 23.32
CA GLN A 376 -9.55 -37.03 24.41
C GLN A 376 -10.16 -35.74 23.85
N MET A 377 -11.12 -35.19 24.59
CA MET A 377 -11.63 -33.83 24.30
C MET A 377 -10.56 -32.80 24.59
N ALA A 378 -10.36 -31.85 23.70
CA ALA A 378 -9.34 -30.82 23.79
C ALA A 378 -9.83 -29.47 23.31
N LEU A 379 -9.28 -28.40 23.86
CA LEU A 379 -9.51 -27.03 23.43
C LEU A 379 -8.29 -26.54 22.62
N HIS A 380 -8.53 -26.04 21.41
CA HIS A 380 -7.50 -25.34 20.64
C HIS A 380 -8.00 -23.95 20.26
N LYS A 381 -7.28 -22.89 20.67
CA LYS A 381 -7.66 -21.48 20.40
C LYS A 381 -9.13 -21.16 20.74
N GLU A 382 -9.59 -21.61 21.91
CA GLU A 382 -10.97 -21.45 22.42
C GLU A 382 -12.05 -22.27 21.67
N GLN A 383 -11.67 -23.10 20.69
CA GLN A 383 -12.57 -23.99 19.98
C GLN A 383 -12.53 -25.40 20.59
N GLN A 384 -13.71 -25.97 20.85
CA GLN A 384 -13.82 -27.35 21.29
C GLN A 384 -13.49 -28.31 20.15
N GLY A 385 -12.74 -29.32 20.43
CA GLY A 385 -12.33 -30.34 19.51
C GLY A 385 -11.95 -31.65 20.19
N VAL A 386 -11.43 -32.55 19.42
CA VAL A 386 -10.96 -33.87 19.87
C VAL A 386 -9.50 -34.04 19.43
N ASN A 387 -8.66 -34.50 20.35
CA ASN A 387 -7.32 -34.99 20.09
C ASN A 387 -7.36 -36.50 19.87
N ILE A 388 -6.81 -36.95 18.76
CA ILE A 388 -6.55 -38.37 18.49
C ILE A 388 -5.03 -38.52 18.51
N CYS A 389 -4.51 -39.16 19.53
CA CYS A 389 -3.08 -39.38 19.75
C CYS A 389 -2.73 -40.81 19.34
N ILE A 390 -1.84 -41.00 18.40
CA ILE A 390 -1.33 -42.28 17.94
C ILE A 390 0.15 -42.32 18.23
N CYS A 391 0.55 -43.16 19.19
CA CYS A 391 1.92 -43.23 19.69
C CYS A 391 2.51 -44.62 19.51
N ASP A 392 3.76 -44.71 19.05
CA ASP A 392 4.56 -45.93 19.02
C ASP A 392 5.63 -45.94 20.12
N ASP A 393 6.17 -47.12 20.42
CA ASP A 393 7.28 -47.35 21.36
C ASP A 393 8.61 -47.61 20.66
N GLY A 394 8.76 -47.15 19.42
CA GLY A 394 9.95 -47.33 18.60
C GLY A 394 11.10 -46.40 18.97
N ALA A 395 12.12 -46.34 18.12
CA ALA A 395 13.33 -45.57 18.36
C ALA A 395 13.08 -44.03 18.35
N GLY A 396 11.88 -43.58 17.94
CA GLY A 396 11.58 -42.16 17.76
C GLY A 396 12.37 -41.48 16.68
N VAL A 397 12.40 -40.15 16.66
CA VAL A 397 13.11 -39.31 15.69
C VAL A 397 13.83 -38.16 16.42
N ASP A 398 14.79 -37.51 15.78
CA ASP A 398 15.45 -36.35 16.35
C ASP A 398 14.58 -35.08 16.26
N GLU A 399 14.92 -34.04 17.04
CA GLU A 399 14.22 -32.75 17.08
C GLU A 399 14.11 -32.07 15.72
N GLN A 400 15.11 -32.25 14.84
CA GLN A 400 15.11 -31.66 13.51
C GLN A 400 14.14 -32.40 12.60
N ALA A 401 14.09 -33.73 12.70
CA ALA A 401 13.16 -34.58 11.98
C ALA A 401 11.70 -34.31 12.36
N LEU A 402 11.38 -34.05 13.64
CA LEU A 402 10.03 -33.73 14.09
C LEU A 402 9.38 -32.60 13.27
N ARG A 403 10.16 -31.59 12.89
CA ARG A 403 9.65 -30.43 12.12
C ARG A 403 9.39 -30.76 10.64
N GLN A 404 10.04 -31.77 10.09
CA GLN A 404 10.01 -32.13 8.68
C GLN A 404 9.20 -33.40 8.39
N LEU A 405 8.73 -34.11 9.42
CA LEU A 405 7.99 -35.37 9.27
C LEU A 405 6.79 -35.30 8.32
N PHE A 406 6.18 -34.13 8.24
CA PHE A 406 4.98 -33.90 7.42
C PHE A 406 5.31 -33.33 6.03
N ASP A 407 6.61 -33.10 5.73
CA ASP A 407 7.02 -32.66 4.40
C ASP A 407 6.94 -33.83 3.40
N PRO A 408 6.42 -33.63 2.20
CA PRO A 408 6.35 -34.69 1.20
C PRO A 408 7.74 -35.26 0.90
N PHE A 409 7.85 -36.62 0.83
CA PHE A 409 9.09 -37.38 0.57
C PHE A 409 10.16 -37.27 1.67
N TYR A 410 9.85 -36.67 2.82
CA TYR A 410 10.81 -36.64 3.93
C TYR A 410 10.96 -38.05 4.55
N ARG A 411 12.22 -38.42 4.86
CA ARG A 411 12.57 -39.67 5.54
C ARG A 411 13.70 -39.38 6.54
N ALA A 412 13.53 -39.76 7.80
CA ALA A 412 14.57 -39.60 8.80
C ALA A 412 15.82 -40.43 8.47
N HIS A 413 17.00 -39.88 8.65
CA HIS A 413 18.30 -40.47 8.20
C HIS A 413 18.57 -41.87 8.72
N ASN A 414 18.12 -42.22 9.90
CA ASN A 414 18.35 -43.51 10.53
C ASN A 414 17.52 -44.66 9.93
N GLN A 415 16.59 -44.38 9.00
CA GLN A 415 15.57 -45.31 8.53
C GLN A 415 15.70 -45.64 7.03
N VAL A 416 16.68 -45.07 6.33
CA VAL A 416 16.78 -45.12 4.86
C VAL A 416 17.08 -46.55 4.33
N ALA A 417 17.72 -47.42 5.11
CA ALA A 417 18.19 -48.70 4.61
C ALA A 417 17.18 -49.86 4.72
N THR A 418 16.16 -49.79 5.55
CA THR A 418 15.40 -50.97 5.94
C THR A 418 13.95 -51.00 5.42
N TYR A 419 13.39 -49.84 4.99
CA TYR A 419 11.94 -49.75 4.74
C TYR A 419 11.57 -49.10 3.38
N ASN A 420 10.73 -49.78 2.60
CA ASN A 420 10.15 -49.29 1.34
C ASN A 420 8.93 -48.40 1.61
N GLY A 421 9.07 -47.08 1.54
CA GLY A 421 7.97 -46.14 1.57
C GLY A 421 8.40 -44.79 0.98
N ALA A 422 7.56 -44.15 0.16
CA ALA A 422 7.88 -42.95 -0.56
C ALA A 422 7.93 -41.66 0.34
N GLY A 423 7.63 -41.80 1.64
CA GLY A 423 7.58 -40.60 2.53
C GLY A 423 6.40 -39.67 2.27
N LEU A 424 5.33 -40.16 1.66
CA LEU A 424 4.12 -39.35 1.38
C LEU A 424 3.01 -39.54 2.40
N GLY A 425 2.97 -40.62 3.17
CA GLY A 425 1.86 -40.97 4.03
C GLY A 425 1.54 -39.88 5.09
N LEU A 426 2.56 -39.39 5.81
CA LEU A 426 2.37 -38.34 6.81
C LEU A 426 2.05 -36.98 6.19
N ALA A 427 2.57 -36.68 4.99
CA ALA A 427 2.22 -35.48 4.26
C ALA A 427 0.75 -35.49 3.81
N ILE A 428 0.24 -36.64 3.35
CA ILE A 428 -1.18 -36.84 3.04
C ILE A 428 -2.04 -36.67 4.29
N ALA A 429 -1.62 -37.25 5.41
CA ALA A 429 -2.33 -37.09 6.69
C ALA A 429 -2.39 -35.61 7.12
N ALA A 430 -1.28 -34.88 7.02
CA ALA A 430 -1.24 -33.47 7.35
C ALA A 430 -2.16 -32.62 6.43
N ALA A 431 -2.13 -32.88 5.14
CA ALA A 431 -2.99 -32.20 4.17
C ALA A 431 -4.48 -32.49 4.44
N ALA A 432 -4.84 -33.77 4.70
CA ALA A 432 -6.20 -34.18 4.99
C ALA A 432 -6.73 -33.58 6.31
N VAL A 433 -5.93 -33.58 7.40
CA VAL A 433 -6.30 -32.98 8.67
C VAL A 433 -6.50 -31.46 8.50
N LYS A 434 -5.61 -30.79 7.80
CA LYS A 434 -5.75 -29.36 7.49
C LYS A 434 -7.02 -29.06 6.67
N HIS A 435 -7.37 -29.91 5.72
CA HIS A 435 -8.61 -29.78 4.93
C HIS A 435 -9.86 -29.85 5.81
N HIS A 436 -9.85 -30.63 6.90
CA HIS A 436 -10.91 -30.71 7.89
C HIS A 436 -10.87 -29.56 8.93
N GLY A 437 -10.02 -28.54 8.73
CA GLY A 437 -9.87 -27.45 9.70
C GLY A 437 -9.15 -27.84 10.98
N GLY A 438 -8.49 -29.01 10.98
CA GLY A 438 -7.73 -29.54 12.10
C GLY A 438 -6.26 -29.12 12.08
N HIS A 439 -5.53 -29.62 13.08
CA HIS A 439 -4.08 -29.47 13.25
C HIS A 439 -3.42 -30.81 13.52
N LEU A 440 -2.26 -31.00 12.89
CA LEU A 440 -1.44 -32.19 13.09
C LEU A 440 -0.08 -31.77 13.62
N HIS A 441 0.41 -32.44 14.67
CA HIS A 441 1.77 -32.25 15.17
C HIS A 441 2.34 -33.56 15.70
N ALA A 442 3.65 -33.60 15.88
CA ALA A 442 4.36 -34.76 16.34
C ALA A 442 5.18 -34.41 17.59
N GLU A 443 5.22 -35.30 18.54
CA GLU A 443 5.96 -35.19 19.80
C GLU A 443 6.71 -36.51 20.11
N HIS A 444 7.71 -36.44 20.97
CA HIS A 444 8.37 -37.64 21.49
C HIS A 444 7.43 -38.36 22.42
N ALA A 445 7.24 -39.66 22.22
CA ALA A 445 6.54 -40.49 23.19
C ALA A 445 7.41 -40.76 24.41
N ILE A 446 6.78 -40.96 25.57
CA ILE A 446 7.47 -41.27 26.82
C ILE A 446 7.25 -42.74 27.15
N PRO A 447 8.32 -43.53 27.42
CA PRO A 447 9.73 -43.15 27.60
C PRO A 447 10.52 -43.04 26.29
N LEU A 448 10.05 -43.60 25.17
CA LEU A 448 10.68 -43.58 23.86
C LEU A 448 9.61 -43.76 22.78
N GLY A 449 9.86 -43.29 21.57
CA GLY A 449 8.94 -43.45 20.44
C GLY A 449 8.49 -42.12 19.84
N LEU A 450 7.53 -42.19 18.93
CA LEU A 450 6.91 -41.04 18.28
C LEU A 450 5.41 -41.03 18.57
N CYS A 451 4.89 -39.85 18.90
CA CYS A 451 3.46 -39.61 19.08
C CYS A 451 2.99 -38.59 18.03
N ILE A 452 2.00 -38.97 17.23
CA ILE A 452 1.35 -38.07 16.27
C ILE A 452 -0.03 -37.74 16.82
N ILE A 453 -0.29 -36.42 16.92
CA ILE A 453 -1.50 -35.89 17.53
C ILE A 453 -2.29 -35.15 16.46
N ILE A 454 -3.52 -35.62 16.23
CA ILE A 454 -4.50 -35.00 15.33
C ILE A 454 -5.50 -34.25 16.20
N TRP A 455 -5.60 -32.95 16.04
CA TRP A 455 -6.72 -32.18 16.60
C TRP A 455 -7.75 -31.89 15.50
N LEU A 456 -9.01 -32.16 15.79
CA LEU A 456 -10.14 -31.85 14.91
C LEU A 456 -11.23 -31.10 15.65
N PRO A 457 -11.89 -30.11 15.04
CA PRO A 457 -13.01 -29.41 15.63
C PRO A 457 -14.24 -30.32 15.72
N THR A 458 -14.90 -30.33 16.88
CA THR A 458 -16.19 -31.00 17.04
C THR A 458 -17.32 -30.09 16.56
N ARG A 459 -18.35 -30.68 15.99
CA ARG A 459 -19.64 -30.02 15.73
C ARG A 459 -20.61 -30.38 16.86
N ARG A 460 -21.37 -29.41 17.29
CA ARG A 460 -22.44 -29.62 18.30
C ARG A 460 -23.68 -30.19 17.67
#